data_4d73b8f6d97d7765cd6a726768589cac
#
_entry.id   4d73b8f6d97d7765cd6a726768589cac
#
_cell.length_a   1.000
_cell.length_b   1.000
_cell.length_c   1.000
_cell.angle_alpha   90.00
_cell.angle_beta   90.00
_cell.angle_gamma   90.00
#
_symmetry.space_group_name_H-M   'P 1'
#
loop_
_entity.id
_entity.type
_entity.pdbx_description
1 polymer ?
#
loop_
_entity_poly.entity_id
_entity_poly.type
_entity_poly.pdbx_seq_one_letter_code
_entity_poly.pdbx_strand_id
1 'polypeptide(L)'
;AEHGLLEELKDRENGGWYPGITPDNKFLPDKQCYAHAFVLLAASSALLAGEKNAETLLKDALELFDKRFWDEKQGLTYDTWNTEFTVLDDYRGLNANMHTVEAFLAVADAIKEEKYRIRAGRIIDHVIGWASANDWRIPEHFTKEWKADLDCNKECPADRFKPYGATPGHGIEWARLIVQWAYSSYKDTTDSAEVYLKAAEKLYNRAVEDSWNVDGNPGIVYTTDWDGKPVVHDRMHWTLAEAINTSAVLWHITHKQKYAKDYEEFMRYLDDKVLDHKNGSWFHQLDENNNVIGTVWPG
;
A
#
# COMPACT_ATOMS: atom_id res chain seq x y z
N ALA A 1 14.49 5.29 -14.81
CA ALA A 1 13.90 5.61 -13.49
C ALA A 1 14.88 6.43 -12.63
N GLU A 2 16.13 5.96 -12.40
CA GLU A 2 17.11 6.64 -11.55
C GLU A 2 17.39 8.10 -11.97
N HIS A 3 17.54 8.38 -13.27
CA HIS A 3 17.72 9.74 -13.78
C HIS A 3 16.56 10.67 -13.40
N GLY A 4 15.32 10.23 -13.56
CA GLY A 4 14.15 11.01 -13.15
C GLY A 4 14.14 11.36 -11.66
N LEU A 5 14.57 10.44 -10.79
CA LEU A 5 14.65 10.68 -9.35
C LEU A 5 15.83 11.56 -8.95
N LEU A 6 16.95 11.49 -9.65
CA LEU A 6 18.14 12.27 -9.32
C LEU A 6 18.10 13.69 -9.89
N GLU A 7 17.47 13.89 -11.05
CA GLU A 7 17.54 15.14 -11.81
C GLU A 7 16.19 15.84 -11.93
N GLU A 8 15.12 15.14 -12.31
CA GLU A 8 13.87 15.76 -12.72
C GLU A 8 12.92 16.02 -11.55
N LEU A 9 12.72 15.02 -10.67
CA LEU A 9 11.78 15.11 -9.55
C LEU A 9 12.42 15.60 -8.25
N LYS A 10 13.76 15.68 -8.17
CA LYS A 10 14.45 16.12 -6.96
C LYS A 10 14.30 17.62 -6.77
N ASP A 11 13.74 18.04 -5.65
CA ASP A 11 13.71 19.45 -5.25
C ASP A 11 15.09 19.85 -4.70
N ARG A 12 15.82 20.64 -5.46
CA ARG A 12 17.18 21.08 -5.11
C ARG A 12 17.20 22.26 -4.15
N GLU A 13 16.08 22.94 -3.99
CA GLU A 13 15.96 24.12 -3.11
C GLU A 13 15.55 23.70 -1.69
N ASN A 14 14.49 22.90 -1.57
CA ASN A 14 13.91 22.52 -0.27
C ASN A 14 14.28 21.09 0.16
N GLY A 15 14.85 20.31 -0.75
CA GLY A 15 15.13 18.90 -0.56
C GLY A 15 13.90 18.00 -0.81
N GLY A 16 14.16 16.70 -0.84
CA GLY A 16 13.15 15.69 -1.15
C GLY A 16 12.75 15.67 -2.62
N TRP A 17 11.59 15.06 -2.87
CA TRP A 17 11.08 14.82 -4.21
C TRP A 17 9.67 15.36 -4.38
N TYR A 18 9.40 15.92 -5.55
CA TYR A 18 8.04 16.21 -5.96
C TYR A 18 7.30 14.89 -6.29
N PRO A 19 6.01 14.75 -5.95
CA PRO A 19 5.28 13.52 -6.21
C PRO A 19 5.01 13.28 -7.70
N GLY A 20 5.12 14.31 -8.53
CA GLY A 20 4.94 14.20 -9.97
C GLY A 20 5.09 15.52 -10.71
N ILE A 21 5.03 15.40 -12.04
CA ILE A 21 5.04 16.52 -12.99
C ILE A 21 3.76 16.43 -13.81
N THR A 22 3.05 17.54 -13.93
CA THR A 22 1.84 17.64 -14.76
C THR A 22 2.20 17.66 -16.27
N PRO A 23 1.23 17.39 -17.19
CA PRO A 23 1.50 17.44 -18.63
C PRO A 23 1.99 18.80 -19.15
N ASP A 24 1.72 19.89 -18.42
CA ASP A 24 2.23 21.24 -18.71
C ASP A 24 3.56 21.55 -17.98
N ASN A 25 4.28 20.52 -17.56
CA ASN A 25 5.60 20.58 -16.90
C ASN A 25 5.63 21.38 -15.59
N LYS A 26 4.55 21.36 -14.82
CA LYS A 26 4.54 21.93 -13.47
C LYS A 26 4.69 20.81 -12.45
N PHE A 27 5.49 21.06 -11.42
CA PHE A 27 5.60 20.15 -10.29
C PHE A 27 4.31 20.16 -9.45
N LEU A 28 3.90 19.00 -9.00
CA LEU A 28 2.91 18.88 -7.93
C LEU A 28 3.55 19.41 -6.63
N PRO A 29 2.87 20.33 -5.89
CA PRO A 29 3.58 21.14 -4.90
C PRO A 29 3.94 20.43 -3.62
N ASP A 30 3.20 19.41 -3.20
CA ASP A 30 3.35 18.84 -1.86
C ASP A 30 4.51 17.84 -1.76
N LYS A 31 4.95 17.59 -0.52
CA LYS A 31 5.92 16.55 -0.19
C LYS A 31 5.20 15.42 0.54
N GLN A 32 4.88 14.38 -0.21
CA GLN A 32 4.08 13.25 0.27
C GLN A 32 4.97 12.12 0.77
N CYS A 33 4.66 11.59 1.95
CA CYS A 33 5.32 10.41 2.50
C CYS A 33 5.20 9.21 1.53
N TYR A 34 4.01 9.01 0.96
CA TYR A 34 3.76 8.01 -0.07
C TYR A 34 4.82 8.03 -1.19
N ALA A 35 5.01 9.19 -1.84
CA ALA A 35 5.99 9.33 -2.90
C ALA A 35 7.43 9.07 -2.42
N HIS A 36 7.77 9.51 -1.20
CA HIS A 36 9.11 9.29 -0.65
C HIS A 36 9.35 7.83 -0.24
N ALA A 37 8.31 7.08 0.15
CA ALA A 37 8.43 5.63 0.34
C ALA A 37 8.80 4.93 -0.97
N PHE A 38 8.21 5.32 -2.09
CA PHE A 38 8.60 4.79 -3.41
C PHE A 38 10.01 5.22 -3.86
N VAL A 39 10.49 6.40 -3.45
CA VAL A 39 11.91 6.76 -3.67
C VAL A 39 12.83 5.80 -2.91
N LEU A 40 12.52 5.47 -1.66
CA LEU A 40 13.27 4.48 -0.87
C LEU A 40 13.24 3.10 -1.52
N LEU A 41 12.08 2.65 -1.97
CA LEU A 41 11.90 1.34 -2.63
C LEU A 41 12.70 1.27 -3.93
N ALA A 42 12.59 2.31 -4.77
CA ALA A 42 13.32 2.39 -6.03
C ALA A 42 14.84 2.45 -5.82
N ALA A 43 15.30 3.26 -4.86
CA ALA A 43 16.72 3.36 -4.54
C ALA A 43 17.30 2.05 -3.98
N SER A 44 16.54 1.35 -3.12
CA SER A 44 16.92 0.04 -2.59
C SER A 44 17.03 -1.01 -3.70
N SER A 45 16.05 -1.03 -4.61
CA SER A 45 16.06 -1.93 -5.77
C SER A 45 17.22 -1.65 -6.72
N ALA A 46 17.49 -0.36 -6.99
CA ALA A 46 18.62 0.07 -7.82
C ALA A 46 19.96 -0.32 -7.17
N LEU A 47 20.09 -0.19 -5.85
CA LEU A 47 21.29 -0.59 -5.12
C LEU A 47 21.55 -2.10 -5.25
N LEU A 48 20.53 -2.93 -5.09
CA LEU A 48 20.62 -4.38 -5.27
C LEU A 48 20.94 -4.77 -6.72
N ALA A 49 20.50 -3.98 -7.68
CA ALA A 49 20.83 -4.15 -9.10
C ALA A 49 22.25 -3.67 -9.46
N GLY A 50 22.97 -3.02 -8.55
CA GLY A 50 24.33 -2.52 -8.75
C GLY A 50 24.40 -1.19 -9.53
N GLU A 51 23.32 -0.39 -9.53
CA GLU A 51 23.30 0.91 -10.19
C GLU A 51 24.24 1.92 -9.51
N LYS A 52 24.96 2.70 -10.33
CA LYS A 52 26.11 3.49 -9.88
C LYS A 52 25.79 4.55 -8.80
N ASN A 53 24.66 5.21 -8.88
CA ASN A 53 24.28 6.31 -7.99
C ASN A 53 23.28 5.91 -6.91
N ALA A 54 22.89 4.64 -6.89
CA ALA A 54 21.83 4.14 -6.02
C ALA A 54 22.14 4.31 -4.52
N GLU A 55 23.41 4.11 -4.12
CA GLU A 55 23.84 4.30 -2.73
C GLU A 55 23.66 5.75 -2.27
N THR A 56 24.05 6.71 -3.10
CA THR A 56 23.86 8.15 -2.82
C THR A 56 22.38 8.52 -2.76
N LEU A 57 21.59 8.02 -3.71
CA LEU A 57 20.14 8.26 -3.74
C LEU A 57 19.47 7.70 -2.48
N LEU A 58 19.80 6.47 -2.10
CA LEU A 58 19.23 5.82 -0.93
C LEU A 58 19.59 6.55 0.36
N LYS A 59 20.86 6.96 0.50
CA LYS A 59 21.33 7.73 1.65
C LYS A 59 20.57 9.06 1.78
N ASP A 60 20.49 9.84 0.72
CA ASP A 60 19.76 11.12 0.69
C ASP A 60 18.30 10.94 1.06
N ALA A 61 17.66 9.89 0.51
CA ALA A 61 16.26 9.58 0.76
C ALA A 61 16.01 9.16 2.22
N LEU A 62 16.90 8.35 2.81
CA LEU A 62 16.79 7.93 4.20
C LEU A 62 16.98 9.08 5.18
N GLU A 63 17.97 9.93 4.96
CA GLU A 63 18.22 11.10 5.80
C GLU A 63 17.02 12.06 5.82
N LEU A 64 16.41 12.28 4.66
CA LEU A 64 15.21 13.10 4.55
C LEU A 64 14.02 12.43 5.21
N PHE A 65 13.81 11.14 4.94
CA PHE A 65 12.68 10.38 5.48
C PHE A 65 12.71 10.35 7.01
N ASP A 66 13.87 10.07 7.59
CA ASP A 66 14.09 10.10 9.05
C ASP A 66 13.81 11.48 9.65
N LYS A 67 14.17 12.55 8.93
CA LYS A 67 14.02 13.92 9.42
C LYS A 67 12.59 14.46 9.29
N ARG A 68 11.82 14.04 8.26
CA ARG A 68 10.57 14.70 7.85
C ARG A 68 9.33 13.83 7.99
N PHE A 69 9.47 12.54 7.80
CA PHE A 69 8.32 11.65 7.74
C PHE A 69 8.21 10.66 8.90
N TRP A 70 9.32 10.19 9.44
CA TRP A 70 9.27 9.22 10.53
C TRP A 70 9.05 9.89 11.89
N ASP A 71 7.96 9.52 12.59
CA ASP A 71 7.72 9.87 13.98
C ASP A 71 8.22 8.74 14.90
N GLU A 72 9.42 8.91 15.45
CA GLU A 72 10.03 7.89 16.32
C GLU A 72 9.21 7.63 17.58
N LYS A 73 8.47 8.63 18.09
CA LYS A 73 7.66 8.48 19.29
C LYS A 73 6.42 7.62 19.02
N GLN A 74 5.74 7.88 17.93
CA GLN A 74 4.52 7.14 17.55
C GLN A 74 4.86 5.80 16.87
N GLY A 75 5.98 5.70 16.15
CA GLY A 75 6.30 4.55 15.31
C GLY A 75 5.46 4.48 14.04
N LEU A 76 5.10 5.65 13.52
CA LEU A 76 4.25 5.87 12.35
C LEU A 76 4.83 7.00 11.52
N THR A 77 4.29 7.24 10.33
CA THR A 77 4.74 8.33 9.46
C THR A 77 3.78 9.51 9.45
N TYR A 78 4.33 10.71 9.34
CA TYR A 78 3.56 11.89 8.89
C TYR A 78 3.16 11.70 7.42
N ASP A 79 2.06 12.32 6.99
CA ASP A 79 1.54 12.10 5.64
C ASP A 79 2.09 13.10 4.62
N THR A 80 1.76 14.38 4.75
CA THR A 80 2.05 15.39 3.74
C THR A 80 2.58 16.69 4.35
N TRP A 81 3.63 17.22 3.75
CA TRP A 81 4.17 18.55 4.01
C TRP A 81 3.93 19.45 2.81
N ASN A 82 3.91 20.77 3.05
CA ASN A 82 4.04 21.71 1.95
C ASN A 82 5.45 21.63 1.31
N THR A 83 5.65 22.24 0.16
CA THR A 83 6.90 22.17 -0.62
C THR A 83 8.14 22.50 0.20
N GLU A 84 8.07 23.51 1.06
CA GLU A 84 9.18 24.03 1.87
C GLU A 84 9.42 23.24 3.17
N PHE A 85 8.65 22.20 3.46
CA PHE A 85 8.68 21.47 4.72
C PHE A 85 8.46 22.32 5.97
N THR A 86 7.64 23.38 5.86
CA THR A 86 7.33 24.30 6.97
C THR A 86 5.96 24.07 7.58
N VAL A 87 5.03 23.48 6.84
CA VAL A 87 3.66 23.18 7.29
C VAL A 87 3.37 21.70 7.07
N LEU A 88 3.07 20.99 8.16
CA LEU A 88 2.63 19.61 8.15
C LEU A 88 1.10 19.56 8.13
N ASP A 89 0.51 18.78 7.22
CA ASP A 89 -0.94 18.50 7.20
C ASP A 89 -1.36 17.80 8.51
N ASP A 90 -2.54 18.13 9.00
CA ASP A 90 -3.15 17.48 10.17
C ASP A 90 -3.70 16.07 9.84
N TYR A 91 -3.88 15.72 8.57
CA TYR A 91 -4.30 14.40 8.12
C TYR A 91 -3.21 13.35 8.38
N ARG A 92 -3.65 12.13 8.74
CA ARG A 92 -2.82 10.93 8.82
C ARG A 92 -3.51 9.81 8.06
N GLY A 93 -2.76 9.08 7.24
CA GLY A 93 -3.28 7.99 6.42
C GLY A 93 -2.49 6.70 6.55
N LEU A 94 -3.17 5.56 6.37
CA LEU A 94 -2.49 4.27 6.37
C LEU A 94 -1.84 3.92 5.05
N ASN A 95 -2.28 4.49 3.94
CA ASN A 95 -1.67 4.21 2.64
C ASN A 95 -0.17 4.55 2.62
N ALA A 96 0.21 5.74 3.12
CA ALA A 96 1.63 6.12 3.24
C ALA A 96 2.41 5.20 4.20
N ASN A 97 1.79 4.77 5.31
CA ASN A 97 2.39 3.83 6.24
C ASN A 97 2.57 2.43 5.64
N MET A 98 1.63 1.97 4.81
CA MET A 98 1.69 0.68 4.12
C MET A 98 2.91 0.61 3.19
N HIS A 99 3.04 1.58 2.31
CA HIS A 99 4.20 1.64 1.41
C HIS A 99 5.51 1.96 2.14
N THR A 100 5.44 2.59 3.33
CA THR A 100 6.63 2.72 4.19
C THR A 100 7.07 1.36 4.73
N VAL A 101 6.15 0.47 5.12
CA VAL A 101 6.51 -0.91 5.50
C VAL A 101 7.20 -1.62 4.33
N GLU A 102 6.63 -1.56 3.14
CA GLU A 102 7.21 -2.16 1.94
C GLU A 102 8.63 -1.61 1.66
N ALA A 103 8.78 -0.28 1.70
CA ALA A 103 10.06 0.37 1.50
C ALA A 103 11.08 0.00 2.59
N PHE A 104 10.68 -0.04 3.86
CA PHE A 104 11.58 -0.41 4.97
C PHE A 104 12.04 -1.86 4.89
N LEU A 105 11.20 -2.79 4.41
CA LEU A 105 11.63 -4.16 4.15
C LEU A 105 12.68 -4.20 3.03
N ALA A 106 12.47 -3.47 1.94
CA ALA A 106 13.43 -3.37 0.85
C ALA A 106 14.76 -2.72 1.30
N VAL A 107 14.70 -1.64 2.08
CA VAL A 107 15.88 -0.99 2.67
C VAL A 107 16.63 -1.95 3.57
N ALA A 108 15.94 -2.63 4.51
CA ALA A 108 16.57 -3.59 5.40
C ALA A 108 17.30 -4.70 4.66
N ASP A 109 16.73 -5.16 3.54
CA ASP A 109 17.35 -6.17 2.69
C ASP A 109 18.53 -5.63 1.86
N ALA A 110 18.46 -4.37 1.43
CA ALA A 110 19.52 -3.76 0.62
C ALA A 110 20.78 -3.43 1.44
N ILE A 111 20.62 -2.79 2.61
CA ILE A 111 21.75 -2.31 3.42
C ILE A 111 22.01 -3.11 4.68
N LYS A 112 21.22 -4.17 4.95
CA LYS A 112 21.35 -5.08 6.11
C LYS A 112 21.24 -4.37 7.48
N GLU A 113 20.43 -3.33 7.56
CA GLU A 113 20.14 -2.62 8.81
C GLU A 113 18.79 -3.04 9.40
N GLU A 114 18.82 -3.72 10.52
CA GLU A 114 17.64 -4.28 11.21
C GLU A 114 16.68 -3.21 11.75
N LYS A 115 17.16 -1.99 11.99
CA LYS A 115 16.30 -0.88 12.47
C LYS A 115 15.06 -0.65 11.59
N TYR A 116 15.17 -0.89 10.28
CA TYR A 116 14.05 -0.69 9.35
C TYR A 116 13.00 -1.80 9.47
N ARG A 117 13.40 -3.07 9.72
CA ARG A 117 12.44 -4.13 10.06
C ARG A 117 11.74 -3.86 11.38
N ILE A 118 12.46 -3.36 12.39
CA ILE A 118 11.89 -2.97 13.68
C ILE A 118 10.84 -1.85 13.47
N ARG A 119 11.15 -0.83 12.68
CA ARG A 119 10.22 0.25 12.38
C ARG A 119 8.99 -0.25 11.61
N ALA A 120 9.18 -1.11 10.61
CA ALA A 120 8.08 -1.76 9.90
C ALA A 120 7.16 -2.54 10.87
N GLY A 121 7.74 -3.27 11.81
CA GLY A 121 6.99 -4.00 12.84
C GLY A 121 6.13 -3.08 13.73
N ARG A 122 6.65 -1.90 14.09
CA ARG A 122 5.88 -0.92 14.87
C ARG A 122 4.64 -0.43 14.14
N ILE A 123 4.74 -0.17 12.83
CA ILE A 123 3.59 0.19 12.00
C ILE A 123 2.60 -0.98 11.95
N ILE A 124 3.08 -2.19 11.71
CA ILE A 124 2.27 -3.42 11.64
C ILE A 124 1.49 -3.65 12.92
N ASP A 125 2.11 -3.47 14.09
CA ASP A 125 1.44 -3.64 15.38
C ASP A 125 0.27 -2.66 15.55
N HIS A 126 0.42 -1.40 15.12
CA HIS A 126 -0.68 -0.44 15.09
C HIS A 126 -1.82 -0.90 14.18
N VAL A 127 -1.51 -1.33 12.96
CA VAL A 127 -2.51 -1.76 11.97
C VAL A 127 -3.29 -2.97 12.47
N ILE A 128 -2.62 -3.97 13.03
CA ILE A 128 -3.27 -5.14 13.62
C ILE A 128 -4.19 -4.71 14.78
N GLY A 129 -3.73 -3.78 15.62
CA GLY A 129 -4.53 -3.22 16.71
C GLY A 129 -5.82 -2.56 16.22
N TRP A 130 -5.73 -1.67 15.24
CA TRP A 130 -6.90 -0.98 14.66
C TRP A 130 -7.83 -1.95 13.92
N ALA A 131 -7.29 -2.83 13.09
CA ALA A 131 -8.10 -3.80 12.36
C ALA A 131 -8.83 -4.76 13.30
N SER A 132 -8.16 -5.29 14.32
CA SER A 132 -8.78 -6.22 15.28
C SER A 132 -9.89 -5.55 16.11
N ALA A 133 -9.78 -4.25 16.37
CA ALA A 133 -10.81 -3.47 17.05
C ALA A 133 -12.00 -3.11 16.15
N ASN A 134 -11.89 -3.30 14.83
CA ASN A 134 -12.88 -2.91 13.83
C ASN A 134 -13.28 -4.10 12.92
N ASP A 135 -13.49 -5.25 13.49
CA ASP A 135 -13.89 -6.49 12.79
C ASP A 135 -13.01 -6.85 11.59
N TRP A 136 -11.70 -6.57 11.70
CA TRP A 136 -10.66 -6.79 10.68
C TRP A 136 -10.84 -5.94 9.40
N ARG A 137 -11.65 -4.87 9.45
CA ARG A 137 -11.69 -3.81 8.44
C ARG A 137 -10.72 -2.71 8.85
N ILE A 138 -9.80 -2.36 8.00
CA ILE A 138 -8.76 -1.39 8.33
C ILE A 138 -9.31 0.03 8.19
N PRO A 139 -9.28 0.88 9.24
CA PRO A 139 -9.48 2.31 9.10
C PRO A 139 -8.37 2.90 8.23
N GLU A 140 -8.72 3.72 7.25
CA GLU A 140 -7.77 4.31 6.30
C GLU A 140 -7.32 5.71 6.70
N HIS A 141 -8.19 6.45 7.40
CA HIS A 141 -8.05 7.88 7.66
C HIS A 141 -8.02 8.16 9.16
N PHE A 142 -7.16 9.09 9.57
CA PHE A 142 -6.96 9.42 10.98
C PHE A 142 -6.73 10.92 11.16
N THR A 143 -7.05 11.41 12.37
CA THR A 143 -6.64 12.74 12.85
C THR A 143 -5.14 12.77 13.14
N LYS A 144 -4.60 13.97 13.38
CA LYS A 144 -3.19 14.15 13.78
C LYS A 144 -2.80 13.43 15.07
N GLU A 145 -3.75 13.08 15.91
CA GLU A 145 -3.57 12.29 17.13
C GLU A 145 -3.74 10.79 16.91
N TRP A 146 -3.82 10.34 15.67
CA TRP A 146 -4.05 8.93 15.30
C TRP A 146 -5.38 8.35 15.81
N LYS A 147 -6.39 9.19 15.93
CA LYS A 147 -7.77 8.74 16.14
C LYS A 147 -8.40 8.43 14.78
N ALA A 148 -8.93 7.21 14.61
CA ALA A 148 -9.61 6.82 13.38
C ALA A 148 -10.78 7.75 13.05
N ASP A 149 -10.83 8.24 11.82
CA ASP A 149 -11.93 9.02 11.26
C ASP A 149 -12.71 8.13 10.27
N LEU A 150 -13.68 7.41 10.83
CA LEU A 150 -14.48 6.45 10.06
C LEU A 150 -15.52 7.11 9.15
N ASP A 151 -15.77 8.38 9.30
CA ASP A 151 -16.71 9.15 8.46
C ASP A 151 -16.00 10.04 7.43
N CYS A 152 -14.68 9.95 7.32
CA CYS A 152 -13.91 10.71 6.33
C CYS A 152 -14.48 10.49 4.92
N ASN A 153 -14.79 11.59 4.24
CA ASN A 153 -15.35 11.61 2.87
C ASN A 153 -16.65 10.82 2.66
N LYS A 154 -17.44 10.60 3.69
CA LYS A 154 -18.72 9.90 3.61
C LYS A 154 -19.70 10.52 2.60
N GLU A 155 -19.67 11.85 2.46
CA GLU A 155 -20.49 12.59 1.50
C GLU A 155 -19.92 12.57 0.06
N CYS A 156 -18.67 12.13 -0.11
CA CYS A 156 -18.01 11.98 -1.39
C CYS A 156 -17.26 10.63 -1.43
N PRO A 157 -17.98 9.49 -1.36
CA PRO A 157 -17.38 8.20 -1.05
C PRO A 157 -16.40 7.69 -2.11
N ALA A 158 -16.53 8.15 -3.35
CA ALA A 158 -15.63 7.83 -4.45
C ALA A 158 -14.49 8.86 -4.60
N ASP A 159 -14.07 9.53 -3.51
CA ASP A 159 -12.90 10.39 -3.57
C ASP A 159 -11.69 9.59 -4.07
N ARG A 160 -10.93 10.23 -4.94
CA ARG A 160 -9.88 9.58 -5.71
C ARG A 160 -8.71 9.06 -4.88
N PHE A 161 -8.37 9.79 -3.81
CA PHE A 161 -7.19 9.53 -2.99
C PHE A 161 -7.54 9.14 -1.55
N LYS A 162 -8.73 9.51 -1.11
CA LYS A 162 -9.21 9.29 0.25
C LYS A 162 -10.66 8.77 0.22
N PRO A 163 -10.93 7.61 -0.42
CA PRO A 163 -12.28 7.09 -0.51
C PRO A 163 -12.85 6.77 0.88
N TYR A 164 -14.18 6.89 1.03
CA TYR A 164 -14.86 6.53 2.27
C TYR A 164 -14.87 5.02 2.50
N GLY A 165 -14.73 4.64 3.76
CA GLY A 165 -14.89 3.28 4.23
C GLY A 165 -13.58 2.47 4.24
N ALA A 166 -13.71 1.17 4.29
CA ALA A 166 -12.58 0.25 4.16
C ALA A 166 -12.26 -0.01 2.70
N THR A 167 -10.97 -0.16 2.39
CA THR A 167 -10.48 -0.57 1.06
C THR A 167 -10.03 -2.02 1.14
N PRO A 168 -10.84 -3.01 0.69
CA PRO A 168 -10.48 -4.43 0.80
C PRO A 168 -9.15 -4.78 0.14
N GLY A 169 -8.81 -4.12 -0.99
CA GLY A 169 -7.50 -4.25 -1.62
C GLY A 169 -6.34 -3.97 -0.66
N HIS A 170 -6.43 -2.92 0.16
CA HIS A 170 -5.44 -2.64 1.19
C HIS A 170 -5.43 -3.70 2.31
N GLY A 171 -6.60 -4.21 2.72
CA GLY A 171 -6.68 -5.31 3.69
C GLY A 171 -5.93 -6.56 3.21
N ILE A 172 -6.04 -6.87 1.92
CA ILE A 172 -5.33 -7.96 1.26
C ILE A 172 -3.82 -7.68 1.20
N GLU A 173 -3.43 -6.47 0.80
CA GLU A 173 -2.02 -6.06 0.72
C GLU A 173 -1.34 -6.05 2.09
N TRP A 174 -1.99 -5.51 3.12
CA TRP A 174 -1.51 -5.58 4.50
C TRP A 174 -1.29 -7.02 4.97
N ALA A 175 -2.17 -7.95 4.61
CA ALA A 175 -1.98 -9.36 4.94
C ALA A 175 -0.66 -9.90 4.37
N ARG A 176 -0.33 -9.57 3.12
CA ARG A 176 0.94 -9.93 2.49
C ARG A 176 2.14 -9.31 3.20
N LEU A 177 2.09 -8.00 3.46
CA LEU A 177 3.20 -7.27 4.09
C LEU A 177 3.47 -7.76 5.52
N ILE A 178 2.42 -8.05 6.30
CA ILE A 178 2.54 -8.62 7.65
C ILE A 178 3.27 -9.96 7.61
N VAL A 179 2.88 -10.84 6.68
CA VAL A 179 3.53 -12.15 6.52
C VAL A 179 4.98 -12.01 6.10
N GLN A 180 5.27 -11.17 5.10
CA GLN A 180 6.64 -10.92 4.63
C GLN A 180 7.53 -10.39 5.76
N TRP A 181 7.04 -9.41 6.53
CA TRP A 181 7.76 -8.89 7.67
C TRP A 181 7.98 -9.95 8.74
N ALA A 182 6.94 -10.69 9.15
CA ALA A 182 7.04 -11.67 10.21
C ALA A 182 8.06 -12.76 9.88
N TYR A 183 7.99 -13.34 8.69
CA TYR A 183 8.91 -14.41 8.29
C TYR A 183 10.33 -13.91 7.99
N SER A 184 10.53 -12.65 7.66
CA SER A 184 11.86 -12.06 7.54
C SER A 184 12.48 -11.71 8.89
N SER A 185 11.66 -11.41 9.91
CA SER A 185 12.09 -10.97 11.25
C SER A 185 12.27 -12.11 12.23
N TYR A 186 11.44 -13.15 12.16
CA TYR A 186 11.41 -14.28 13.11
C TYR A 186 11.90 -15.59 12.50
N LYS A 187 13.06 -15.56 11.85
CA LYS A 187 13.62 -16.73 11.13
C LYS A 187 13.76 -18.00 11.99
N ASP A 188 14.00 -17.83 13.28
CA ASP A 188 14.28 -18.93 14.20
C ASP A 188 13.18 -19.17 15.27
N THR A 189 12.05 -18.40 15.21
CA THR A 189 10.97 -18.49 16.21
C THR A 189 9.60 -18.60 15.52
N THR A 190 9.17 -19.83 15.28
CA THR A 190 7.91 -20.14 14.62
C THR A 190 6.68 -19.58 15.34
N ASP A 191 6.65 -19.62 16.67
CA ASP A 191 5.50 -19.19 17.48
C ASP A 191 5.21 -17.68 17.34
N SER A 192 6.26 -16.85 17.28
CA SER A 192 6.10 -15.39 17.12
C SER A 192 5.58 -15.05 15.74
N ALA A 193 6.11 -15.66 14.67
CA ALA A 193 5.63 -15.47 13.31
C ALA A 193 4.18 -15.94 13.14
N GLU A 194 3.76 -16.99 13.86
CA GLU A 194 2.39 -17.54 13.75
C GLU A 194 1.31 -16.57 14.25
N VAL A 195 1.60 -15.74 15.26
CA VAL A 195 0.66 -14.70 15.73
C VAL A 195 0.34 -13.72 14.61
N TYR A 196 1.36 -13.27 13.89
CA TYR A 196 1.21 -12.35 12.75
C TYR A 196 0.56 -13.04 11.55
N LEU A 197 0.90 -14.29 11.29
CA LEU A 197 0.23 -15.08 10.25
C LEU A 197 -1.28 -15.18 10.50
N LYS A 198 -1.70 -15.46 11.74
CA LYS A 198 -3.13 -15.51 12.10
C LYS A 198 -3.82 -14.16 11.91
N ALA A 199 -3.15 -13.06 12.22
CA ALA A 199 -3.68 -11.72 11.97
C ALA A 199 -3.82 -11.45 10.46
N ALA A 200 -2.80 -11.80 9.68
CA ALA A 200 -2.83 -11.68 8.22
C ALA A 200 -3.96 -12.51 7.58
N GLU A 201 -4.14 -13.76 8.04
CA GLU A 201 -5.25 -14.61 7.57
C GLU A 201 -6.63 -13.98 7.85
N LYS A 202 -6.80 -13.33 9.02
CA LYS A 202 -8.06 -12.66 9.36
C LYS A 202 -8.31 -11.43 8.49
N LEU A 203 -7.28 -10.61 8.26
CA LEU A 203 -7.35 -9.47 7.34
C LEU A 203 -7.74 -9.91 5.94
N TYR A 204 -7.00 -10.88 5.39
CA TYR A 204 -7.28 -11.42 4.06
C TYR A 204 -8.69 -11.98 3.94
N ASN A 205 -9.09 -12.83 4.89
CA ASN A 205 -10.41 -13.47 4.85
C ASN A 205 -11.54 -12.43 4.93
N ARG A 206 -11.43 -11.43 5.82
CA ARG A 206 -12.41 -10.33 5.92
C ARG A 206 -12.48 -9.54 4.63
N ALA A 207 -11.34 -9.15 4.08
CA ALA A 207 -11.29 -8.37 2.85
C ALA A 207 -11.90 -9.12 1.65
N VAL A 208 -11.59 -10.40 1.50
CA VAL A 208 -12.18 -11.23 0.42
C VAL A 208 -13.68 -11.47 0.65
N GLU A 209 -14.10 -11.76 1.88
CA GLU A 209 -15.52 -11.94 2.23
C GLU A 209 -16.35 -10.69 1.92
N ASP A 210 -15.83 -9.50 2.22
CA ASP A 210 -16.55 -8.24 2.03
C ASP A 210 -16.50 -7.72 0.58
N SER A 211 -15.65 -8.28 -0.29
CA SER A 211 -15.40 -7.65 -1.59
C SER A 211 -15.49 -8.55 -2.82
N TRP A 212 -15.24 -9.85 -2.67
CA TRP A 212 -15.22 -10.77 -3.82
C TRP A 212 -16.62 -11.21 -4.24
N ASN A 213 -17.06 -10.83 -5.43
CA ASN A 213 -18.37 -11.22 -6.04
C ASN A 213 -19.59 -10.79 -5.21
N VAL A 214 -19.51 -9.77 -4.38
CA VAL A 214 -20.54 -9.44 -3.37
C VAL A 214 -21.71 -8.62 -3.88
N ASP A 215 -21.57 -7.98 -5.06
CA ASP A 215 -22.59 -7.12 -5.67
C ASP A 215 -23.32 -7.77 -6.86
N GLY A 216 -23.15 -9.07 -7.04
CA GLY A 216 -23.80 -9.85 -8.10
C GLY A 216 -22.97 -10.02 -9.37
N ASN A 217 -21.82 -9.35 -9.45
CA ASN A 217 -20.86 -9.46 -10.55
C ASN A 217 -19.50 -9.92 -10.05
N PRO A 218 -18.69 -10.60 -10.88
CA PRO A 218 -17.36 -11.03 -10.47
C PRO A 218 -16.41 -9.84 -10.27
N GLY A 219 -15.45 -10.05 -9.37
CA GLY A 219 -14.39 -9.08 -9.08
C GLY A 219 -14.46 -8.53 -7.66
N ILE A 220 -13.42 -7.79 -7.29
CA ILE A 220 -13.26 -7.15 -5.99
C ILE A 220 -13.85 -5.74 -6.06
N VAL A 221 -14.87 -5.42 -5.26
CA VAL A 221 -15.37 -4.04 -5.12
C VAL A 221 -14.30 -3.15 -4.49
N TYR A 222 -14.25 -1.88 -4.90
CA TYR A 222 -13.16 -1.00 -4.48
C TYR A 222 -13.22 -0.65 -3.01
N THR A 223 -14.39 -0.21 -2.49
CA THR A 223 -14.58 0.09 -1.07
C THR A 223 -15.87 -0.49 -0.51
N THR A 224 -15.88 -0.66 0.82
CA THR A 224 -17.06 -1.07 1.58
C THR A 224 -17.29 -0.12 2.74
N ASP A 225 -18.51 -0.07 3.26
CA ASP A 225 -18.78 0.55 4.55
C ASP A 225 -18.25 -0.32 5.72
N TRP A 226 -18.48 0.15 6.93
CA TRP A 226 -18.00 -0.54 8.14
C TRP A 226 -18.84 -1.78 8.53
N ASP A 227 -19.96 -2.01 7.85
CA ASP A 227 -20.75 -3.24 7.93
C ASP A 227 -20.36 -4.26 6.81
N GLY A 228 -19.42 -3.89 5.94
CA GLY A 228 -18.96 -4.72 4.82
C GLY A 228 -19.82 -4.64 3.57
N LYS A 229 -20.73 -3.63 3.48
CA LYS A 229 -21.53 -3.42 2.28
C LYS A 229 -20.75 -2.65 1.23
N PRO A 230 -20.81 -3.04 -0.05
CA PRO A 230 -20.16 -2.29 -1.12
C PRO A 230 -20.59 -0.84 -1.17
N VAL A 231 -19.63 0.07 -1.38
CA VAL A 231 -19.85 1.52 -1.53
C VAL A 231 -19.38 2.00 -2.90
N VAL A 232 -18.13 1.71 -3.27
CA VAL A 232 -17.60 1.96 -4.60
C VAL A 232 -17.43 0.63 -5.30
N HIS A 233 -18.22 0.44 -6.36
CA HIS A 233 -18.35 -0.85 -7.06
C HIS A 233 -17.32 -1.05 -8.19
N ASP A 234 -16.48 -0.09 -8.45
CA ASP A 234 -15.43 -0.21 -9.47
C ASP A 234 -14.44 -1.34 -9.15
N ARG A 235 -13.86 -1.92 -10.21
CA ARG A 235 -12.84 -2.96 -10.12
C ARG A 235 -11.49 -2.37 -10.51
N MET A 236 -10.60 -2.22 -9.56
CA MET A 236 -9.25 -1.71 -9.80
C MET A 236 -8.30 -2.87 -10.05
N HIS A 237 -7.46 -2.78 -11.09
CA HIS A 237 -6.52 -3.85 -11.44
C HIS A 237 -5.55 -4.19 -10.30
N TRP A 238 -5.11 -3.17 -9.53
CA TRP A 238 -4.16 -3.36 -8.45
C TRP A 238 -4.73 -4.20 -7.29
N THR A 239 -6.03 -4.07 -6.98
CA THR A 239 -6.66 -4.90 -5.93
C THR A 239 -6.63 -6.38 -6.28
N LEU A 240 -6.81 -6.69 -7.56
CA LEU A 240 -6.70 -8.06 -8.07
C LEU A 240 -5.25 -8.55 -8.05
N ALA A 241 -4.28 -7.71 -8.42
CA ALA A 241 -2.86 -8.05 -8.37
C ALA A 241 -2.44 -8.41 -6.93
N GLU A 242 -2.87 -7.62 -5.94
CA GLU A 242 -2.63 -7.92 -4.54
C GLU A 242 -3.34 -9.21 -4.07
N ALA A 243 -4.56 -9.47 -4.54
CA ALA A 243 -5.30 -10.68 -4.20
C ALA A 243 -4.60 -11.95 -4.73
N ILE A 244 -4.11 -11.92 -5.97
CA ILE A 244 -3.32 -13.00 -6.58
C ILE A 244 -2.03 -13.22 -5.77
N ASN A 245 -1.29 -12.16 -5.49
CA ASN A 245 -0.02 -12.25 -4.79
C ASN A 245 -0.20 -12.76 -3.36
N THR A 246 -1.15 -12.21 -2.61
CA THR A 246 -1.39 -12.58 -1.21
C THR A 246 -1.90 -14.02 -1.08
N SER A 247 -2.82 -14.45 -1.96
CA SER A 247 -3.30 -15.85 -1.97
C SER A 247 -2.18 -16.83 -2.24
N ALA A 248 -1.26 -16.53 -3.17
CA ALA A 248 -0.09 -17.36 -3.45
C ALA A 248 0.85 -17.43 -2.24
N VAL A 249 1.13 -16.30 -1.58
CA VAL A 249 1.98 -16.24 -0.37
C VAL A 249 1.36 -17.04 0.78
N LEU A 250 0.07 -16.85 1.06
CA LEU A 250 -0.64 -17.58 2.12
C LEU A 250 -0.71 -19.08 1.82
N TRP A 251 -0.94 -19.48 0.57
CA TRP A 251 -0.88 -20.89 0.19
C TRP A 251 0.52 -21.49 0.39
N HIS A 252 1.54 -20.79 -0.05
CA HIS A 252 2.93 -21.26 0.08
C HIS A 252 3.32 -21.53 1.54
N ILE A 253 2.86 -20.68 2.46
CA ILE A 253 3.23 -20.78 3.88
C ILE A 253 2.33 -21.76 4.64
N THR A 254 1.01 -21.74 4.36
CA THR A 254 0.03 -22.49 5.16
C THR A 254 -0.36 -23.83 4.55
N HIS A 255 -0.15 -24.02 3.25
CA HIS A 255 -0.64 -25.16 2.45
C HIS A 255 -2.18 -25.38 2.53
N LYS A 256 -2.96 -24.36 2.97
CA LYS A 256 -4.41 -24.44 3.04
C LYS A 256 -5.02 -24.32 1.65
N GLN A 257 -5.78 -25.33 1.22
CA GLN A 257 -6.40 -25.42 -0.11
C GLN A 257 -7.33 -24.23 -0.46
N LYS A 258 -7.83 -23.53 0.56
CA LYS A 258 -8.62 -22.31 0.35
C LYS A 258 -7.83 -21.29 -0.48
N TYR A 259 -6.59 -21.00 -0.12
CA TYR A 259 -5.78 -19.99 -0.79
C TYR A 259 -5.36 -20.39 -2.21
N ALA A 260 -5.16 -21.70 -2.46
CA ALA A 260 -4.94 -22.19 -3.81
C ALA A 260 -6.19 -21.98 -4.70
N LYS A 261 -7.39 -22.22 -4.16
CA LYS A 261 -8.65 -21.98 -4.88
C LYS A 261 -8.87 -20.50 -5.15
N ASP A 262 -8.65 -19.65 -4.13
CA ASP A 262 -8.76 -18.19 -4.29
C ASP A 262 -7.82 -17.72 -5.41
N TYR A 263 -6.55 -18.19 -5.42
CA TYR A 263 -5.57 -17.90 -6.47
C TYR A 263 -6.08 -18.30 -7.87
N GLU A 264 -6.60 -19.53 -8.01
CA GLU A 264 -7.13 -20.02 -9.30
C GLU A 264 -8.33 -19.18 -9.78
N GLU A 265 -9.20 -18.77 -8.87
CA GLU A 265 -10.36 -17.93 -9.19
C GLU A 265 -9.92 -16.51 -9.62
N PHE A 266 -9.00 -15.91 -8.90
CA PHE A 266 -8.45 -14.59 -9.24
C PHE A 266 -7.71 -14.60 -10.57
N MET A 267 -6.91 -15.64 -10.84
CA MET A 267 -6.22 -15.80 -12.13
C MET A 267 -7.20 -16.00 -13.30
N ARG A 268 -8.29 -16.73 -13.07
CA ARG A 268 -9.35 -16.90 -14.08
C ARG A 268 -10.06 -15.57 -14.36
N TYR A 269 -10.39 -14.81 -13.31
CA TYR A 269 -10.99 -13.50 -13.48
C TYR A 269 -10.04 -12.50 -14.15
N LEU A 270 -8.74 -12.56 -13.84
CA LEU A 270 -7.71 -11.79 -14.53
C LEU A 270 -7.75 -12.05 -16.03
N ASP A 271 -7.69 -13.33 -16.43
CA ASP A 271 -7.66 -13.72 -17.84
C ASP A 271 -8.97 -13.32 -18.57
N ASP A 272 -10.13 -13.56 -17.95
CA ASP A 272 -11.44 -13.35 -18.55
C ASP A 272 -11.82 -11.88 -18.67
N LYS A 273 -11.39 -10.99 -17.76
CA LYS A 273 -11.92 -9.62 -17.62
C LYS A 273 -10.90 -8.52 -17.63
N VAL A 274 -9.72 -8.74 -17.09
CA VAL A 274 -8.76 -7.65 -16.80
C VAL A 274 -7.63 -7.58 -17.82
N LEU A 275 -7.25 -8.69 -18.44
CA LEU A 275 -6.24 -8.70 -19.50
C LEU A 275 -6.79 -8.11 -20.81
N ASP A 276 -6.06 -7.16 -21.37
CA ASP A 276 -6.28 -6.71 -22.76
C ASP A 276 -5.57 -7.68 -23.72
N HIS A 277 -6.27 -8.73 -24.12
CA HIS A 277 -5.75 -9.72 -25.05
C HIS A 277 -5.42 -9.17 -26.46
N LYS A 278 -5.91 -7.99 -26.79
CA LYS A 278 -5.69 -7.36 -28.10
C LYS A 278 -4.41 -6.55 -28.13
N ASN A 279 -4.16 -5.75 -27.10
CA ASN A 279 -3.05 -4.81 -27.07
C ASN A 279 -1.94 -5.21 -26.08
N GLY A 280 -2.19 -6.21 -25.25
CA GLY A 280 -1.36 -6.56 -24.10
C GLY A 280 -1.63 -5.64 -22.90
N SER A 281 -1.04 -5.97 -21.74
CA SER A 281 -1.27 -5.26 -20.50
C SER A 281 -2.65 -5.52 -19.85
N TRP A 282 -2.98 -4.78 -18.82
CA TRP A 282 -4.22 -4.91 -18.04
C TRP A 282 -5.09 -3.68 -18.24
N PHE A 283 -6.41 -3.86 -18.25
CA PHE A 283 -7.33 -2.74 -18.09
C PHE A 283 -7.20 -2.19 -16.69
N HIS A 284 -7.00 -0.89 -16.58
CA HIS A 284 -6.72 -0.23 -15.31
C HIS A 284 -7.92 -0.24 -14.36
N GLN A 285 -9.12 -0.04 -14.92
CA GLN A 285 -10.36 0.07 -14.15
C GLN A 285 -11.54 -0.47 -14.95
N LEU A 286 -12.41 -1.23 -14.27
CA LEU A 286 -13.68 -1.71 -14.79
C LEU A 286 -14.83 -1.15 -13.94
N ASP A 287 -16.00 -0.99 -14.53
CA ASP A 287 -17.22 -0.67 -13.79
C ASP A 287 -17.81 -1.87 -13.06
N GLU A 288 -18.92 -1.69 -12.37
CA GLU A 288 -19.64 -2.74 -11.65
C GLU A 288 -20.07 -3.93 -12.54
N ASN A 289 -20.23 -3.71 -13.84
CA ASN A 289 -20.60 -4.72 -14.83
C ASN A 289 -19.39 -5.31 -15.57
N ASN A 290 -18.19 -5.01 -15.14
CA ASN A 290 -16.92 -5.39 -15.75
C ASN A 290 -16.71 -4.80 -17.17
N ASN A 291 -17.30 -3.67 -17.49
CA ASN A 291 -16.96 -2.93 -18.68
C ASN A 291 -15.75 -2.04 -18.42
N VAL A 292 -14.85 -1.94 -19.41
CA VAL A 292 -13.71 -1.03 -19.33
C VAL A 292 -14.20 0.41 -19.27
N ILE A 293 -13.82 1.13 -18.24
CA ILE A 293 -14.11 2.56 -18.12
C ILE A 293 -12.84 3.37 -18.37
N GLY A 294 -13.03 4.53 -19.03
CA GLY A 294 -11.93 5.44 -19.30
C GLY A 294 -11.27 5.86 -18.00
N THR A 295 -10.01 5.53 -17.87
CA THR A 295 -9.26 5.80 -16.65
C THR A 295 -9.03 7.27 -16.48
N VAL A 296 -9.46 7.78 -15.38
CA VAL A 296 -9.09 9.11 -14.89
C VAL A 296 -7.77 9.03 -14.09
N TRP A 297 -7.25 7.83 -13.90
CA TRP A 297 -5.98 7.58 -13.19
C TRP A 297 -4.85 7.48 -14.20
N PRO A 298 -3.83 8.31 -14.13
CA PRO A 298 -2.56 7.96 -14.75
C PRO A 298 -2.05 6.71 -14.04
N GLY A 299 -1.86 5.66 -14.80
CA GLY A 299 -1.22 4.44 -14.32
C GLY A 299 0.25 4.68 -14.00
#